data_8ed5ed5870b71853c45bd990f691641e
#
_entry.id   8ed5ed5870b71853c45bd990f691641e
#
_cell.length_a   1.000
_cell.length_b   1.000
_cell.length_c   1.000
_cell.angle_alpha   90.00
_cell.angle_beta   90.00
_cell.angle_gamma   90.00
#
_symmetry.space_group_name_H-M   'P 1'
#
loop_
_entity.id
_entity.type
_entity.pdbx_description
1 polymer ?
#
loop_
_entity_poly.entity_id
_entity_poly.type
_entity_poly.pdbx_seq_one_letter_code
_entity_poly.pdbx_strand_id
1 'polypeptide(L)'
;MEAPRQEFGVAEPGVDYRERPCAFGIAERDGRIACVRVDRGERSYFDLPGGAIDEGEDEQEALAREFREETGLTVRGVKRIGQTSQRFRRSTGEPVRNLSGVWIAEVEDEDPAGKIEDDHELVWLDPVRAVSELRHEAHAWAVALWLRVR
;
A
#
# COMPACT_ATOMS: atom_id res chain seq x y z
N MET A 1 -7.60 18.20 -10.75
CA MET A 1 -6.15 18.02 -11.04
C MET A 1 -5.48 17.36 -9.84
N GLU A 2 -4.74 16.33 -10.09
CA GLU A 2 -4.01 15.63 -9.02
C GLU A 2 -2.77 16.42 -8.60
N ALA A 3 -2.47 16.39 -7.31
CA ALA A 3 -1.28 17.04 -6.78
C ALA A 3 0.00 16.36 -7.32
N PRO A 4 1.13 17.09 -7.36
CA PRO A 4 2.41 16.47 -7.72
C PRO A 4 2.75 15.29 -6.82
N ARG A 5 3.59 14.38 -7.34
CA ARG A 5 4.08 13.22 -6.59
C ARG A 5 4.82 13.66 -5.34
N GLN A 6 4.40 13.14 -4.19
CA GLN A 6 5.10 13.37 -2.93
C GLN A 6 6.23 12.36 -2.78
N GLU A 7 7.41 12.82 -2.45
CA GLU A 7 8.61 11.98 -2.40
C GLU A 7 9.06 11.73 -0.98
N PHE A 8 9.31 10.47 -0.65
CA PHE A 8 9.72 10.01 0.67
C PHE A 8 10.94 9.08 0.58
N GLY A 9 11.67 9.01 1.68
CA GLY A 9 12.88 8.23 1.78
C GLY A 9 14.10 8.97 1.26
N VAL A 10 15.19 8.87 2.02
CA VAL A 10 16.44 9.56 1.69
C VAL A 10 17.26 8.70 0.72
N ALA A 11 17.71 9.31 -0.37
CA ALA A 11 18.59 8.64 -1.31
C ALA A 11 20.01 8.54 -0.71
N GLU A 12 20.54 7.31 -0.65
CA GLU A 12 21.93 7.09 -0.22
C GLU A 12 22.86 7.47 -1.38
N PRO A 13 23.94 8.23 -1.13
CA PRO A 13 24.87 8.62 -2.19
C PRO A 13 25.45 7.39 -2.92
N GLY A 14 25.45 7.44 -4.25
CA GLY A 14 26.01 6.39 -5.09
C GLY A 14 25.17 5.12 -5.21
N VAL A 15 23.97 5.12 -4.69
CA VAL A 15 23.06 3.97 -4.75
C VAL A 15 22.00 4.18 -5.83
N ASP A 16 21.85 3.19 -6.72
CA ASP A 16 20.79 3.21 -7.73
C ASP A 16 19.54 2.53 -7.17
N TYR A 17 18.44 3.25 -7.23
CA TYR A 17 17.12 2.75 -6.77
C TYR A 17 16.30 2.32 -7.97
N ARG A 18 15.99 1.03 -8.07
CA ARG A 18 15.16 0.51 -9.16
C ARG A 18 13.73 1.01 -8.96
N GLU A 19 13.18 1.65 -9.97
CA GLU A 19 11.81 2.16 -9.92
C GLU A 19 10.80 1.01 -10.09
N ARG A 20 9.79 1.00 -9.24
CA ARG A 20 8.71 0.01 -9.25
C ARG A 20 7.37 0.74 -9.29
N PRO A 21 6.64 0.71 -10.41
CA PRO A 21 5.26 1.19 -10.42
C PRO A 21 4.39 0.32 -9.50
N CYS A 22 3.62 0.98 -8.63
CA CYS A 22 2.79 0.31 -7.63
C CYS A 22 1.42 0.95 -7.52
N ALA A 23 0.47 0.23 -6.92
CA ALA A 23 -0.83 0.76 -6.53
C ALA A 23 -1.13 0.31 -5.10
N PHE A 24 -1.56 1.25 -4.26
CA PHE A 24 -1.96 1.00 -2.88
C PHE A 24 -3.33 1.61 -2.63
N GLY A 25 -4.08 1.04 -1.71
CA GLY A 25 -5.42 1.51 -1.44
C GLY A 25 -5.79 1.62 0.03
N ILE A 26 -6.75 2.49 0.29
CA ILE A 26 -7.34 2.68 1.60
C ILE A 26 -8.79 2.23 1.52
N ALA A 27 -9.11 1.15 2.22
CA ALA A 27 -10.45 0.59 2.32
C ALA A 27 -10.93 0.72 3.76
N GLU A 28 -12.07 1.36 3.95
CA GLU A 28 -12.63 1.60 5.29
C GLU A 28 -13.77 0.62 5.57
N ARG A 29 -13.83 0.17 6.83
CA ARG A 29 -14.95 -0.59 7.38
C ARG A 29 -15.12 -0.21 8.84
N ASP A 30 -16.30 0.26 9.22
CA ASP A 30 -16.64 0.61 10.61
C ASP A 30 -15.63 1.57 11.26
N GLY A 31 -15.15 2.56 10.49
CA GLY A 31 -14.23 3.57 10.97
C GLY A 31 -12.78 3.13 11.04
N ARG A 32 -12.46 1.92 10.62
CA ARG A 32 -11.10 1.38 10.56
C ARG A 32 -10.68 1.15 9.11
N ILE A 33 -9.40 1.09 8.87
CA ILE A 33 -8.86 0.86 7.52
C ILE A 33 -8.12 -0.47 7.44
N ALA A 34 -8.22 -1.10 6.27
CA ALA A 34 -7.51 -2.34 6.01
C ALA A 34 -6.00 -2.07 5.91
N CYS A 35 -5.23 -2.78 6.71
CA CYS A 35 -3.77 -2.80 6.62
C CYS A 35 -3.31 -4.24 6.57
N VAL A 36 -2.08 -4.47 6.19
CA VAL A 36 -1.46 -5.78 6.28
C VAL A 36 -0.32 -5.74 7.28
N ARG A 37 -0.29 -6.72 8.17
CA ARG A 37 0.86 -6.98 9.00
C ARG A 37 1.73 -7.96 8.25
N VAL A 38 2.95 -7.54 7.97
CA VAL A 38 3.91 -8.36 7.22
C VAL A 38 4.92 -8.95 8.22
N ASP A 39 5.03 -10.26 8.21
CA ASP A 39 5.94 -10.99 9.10
C ASP A 39 7.15 -11.48 8.28
N ARG A 40 8.34 -11.00 8.66
CA ARG A 40 9.61 -11.38 8.04
C ARG A 40 10.53 -12.10 9.04
N GLY A 41 9.94 -12.88 9.96
CA GLY A 41 10.68 -13.57 10.99
C GLY A 41 11.04 -12.66 12.16
N GLU A 42 12.24 -12.11 12.18
CA GLU A 42 12.68 -11.22 13.26
C GLU A 42 12.03 -9.84 13.25
N ARG A 43 11.42 -9.48 12.12
CA ARG A 43 10.79 -8.16 11.93
C ARG A 43 9.37 -8.32 11.45
N SER A 44 8.48 -7.50 12.00
CA SER A 44 7.15 -7.33 11.46
C SER A 44 6.85 -5.85 11.34
N TYR A 45 5.98 -5.52 10.39
CA TYR A 45 5.60 -4.13 10.13
C TYR A 45 4.22 -4.09 9.50
N PHE A 46 3.63 -2.89 9.44
CA PHE A 46 2.36 -2.66 8.78
C PHE A 46 2.55 -1.90 7.47
N ASP A 47 1.82 -2.32 6.45
CA ASP A 47 1.74 -1.64 5.16
C ASP A 47 0.28 -1.45 4.78
N LEU A 48 -0.01 -0.50 3.90
CA LEU A 48 -1.29 -0.50 3.18
C LEU A 48 -1.29 -1.69 2.21
N PRO A 49 -2.46 -2.30 1.97
CA PRO A 49 -2.55 -3.33 0.93
C PRO A 49 -2.26 -2.75 -0.44
N GLY A 50 -1.55 -3.50 -1.25
CA GLY A 50 -1.15 -3.10 -2.58
C GLY A 50 0.23 -3.63 -2.92
N GLY A 51 0.76 -3.22 -4.04
CA GLY A 51 2.08 -3.65 -4.47
C GLY A 51 2.37 -3.31 -5.92
N ALA A 52 3.35 -4.00 -6.48
CA ALA A 52 3.82 -3.74 -7.83
C ALA A 52 2.78 -4.08 -8.90
N ILE A 53 2.73 -3.24 -9.91
CA ILE A 53 1.89 -3.46 -11.09
C ILE A 53 2.61 -4.45 -12.00
N ASP A 54 1.93 -5.55 -12.34
CA ASP A 54 2.48 -6.55 -13.26
C ASP A 54 2.33 -6.08 -14.70
N GLU A 55 3.13 -6.67 -15.60
CA GLU A 55 3.05 -6.36 -17.01
C GLU A 55 1.62 -6.57 -17.54
N GLY A 56 1.11 -5.57 -18.23
CA GLY A 56 -0.24 -5.61 -18.80
C GLY A 56 -1.35 -5.18 -17.87
N GLU A 57 -1.06 -4.94 -16.59
CA GLU A 57 -2.06 -4.44 -15.63
C GLU A 57 -2.08 -2.91 -15.61
N ASP A 58 -3.24 -2.34 -15.34
CA ASP A 58 -3.32 -0.95 -14.89
C ASP A 58 -3.31 -0.91 -13.35
N GLU A 59 -3.34 0.30 -12.79
CA GLU A 59 -3.31 0.48 -11.32
C GLU A 59 -4.49 -0.20 -10.63
N GLN A 60 -5.70 -0.09 -11.19
CA GLN A 60 -6.89 -0.69 -10.59
C GLN A 60 -6.85 -2.20 -10.59
N GLU A 61 -6.36 -2.80 -11.68
CA GLU A 61 -6.20 -4.26 -11.78
C GLU A 61 -5.15 -4.76 -10.78
N ALA A 62 -4.02 -4.08 -10.68
CA ALA A 62 -2.98 -4.42 -9.72
C ALA A 62 -3.49 -4.28 -8.29
N LEU A 63 -4.22 -3.19 -7.99
CA LEU A 63 -4.80 -2.96 -6.68
C LEU A 63 -5.74 -4.10 -6.27
N ALA A 64 -6.65 -4.48 -7.16
CA ALA A 64 -7.61 -5.55 -6.89
C ALA A 64 -6.89 -6.89 -6.67
N ARG A 65 -5.92 -7.22 -7.49
CA ARG A 65 -5.14 -8.46 -7.37
C ARG A 65 -4.37 -8.50 -6.05
N GLU A 66 -3.63 -7.44 -5.72
CA GLU A 66 -2.83 -7.38 -4.51
C GLU A 66 -3.68 -7.45 -3.24
N PHE A 67 -4.82 -6.75 -3.21
CA PHE A 67 -5.75 -6.84 -2.08
C PHE A 67 -6.21 -8.27 -1.86
N ARG A 68 -6.59 -8.97 -2.93
CA ARG A 68 -7.05 -10.36 -2.82
C ARG A 68 -5.92 -11.27 -2.31
N GLU A 69 -4.73 -11.14 -2.90
CA GLU A 69 -3.59 -12.00 -2.54
C GLU A 69 -3.12 -11.80 -1.11
N GLU A 70 -3.13 -10.56 -0.63
CA GLU A 70 -2.62 -10.22 0.69
C GLU A 70 -3.68 -10.33 1.79
N THR A 71 -4.94 -10.05 1.48
CA THR A 71 -6.00 -9.91 2.50
C THR A 71 -7.20 -10.81 2.31
N GLY A 72 -7.41 -11.37 1.13
CA GLY A 72 -8.63 -12.08 0.79
C GLY A 72 -9.82 -11.16 0.50
N LEU A 73 -9.63 -9.85 0.49
CA LEU A 73 -10.68 -8.90 0.16
C LEU A 73 -10.76 -8.67 -1.34
N THR A 74 -11.99 -8.68 -1.86
CA THR A 74 -12.27 -8.21 -3.22
C THR A 74 -12.62 -6.73 -3.11
N VAL A 75 -11.84 -5.89 -3.76
CA VAL A 75 -12.05 -4.44 -3.72
C VAL A 75 -12.14 -3.85 -5.12
N ARG A 76 -12.73 -2.68 -5.19
CA ARG A 76 -12.77 -1.86 -6.39
C ARG A 76 -12.16 -0.50 -6.06
N GLY A 77 -11.22 -0.04 -6.88
CA GLY A 77 -10.70 1.33 -6.77
C GLY A 77 -11.78 2.31 -7.19
N VAL A 78 -12.16 3.20 -6.29
CA VAL A 78 -13.25 4.16 -6.51
C VAL A 78 -12.71 5.50 -6.98
N LYS A 79 -11.61 5.96 -6.37
CA LYS A 79 -11.03 7.25 -6.68
C LYS A 79 -9.54 7.23 -6.40
N ARG A 80 -8.76 7.71 -7.37
CA ARG A 80 -7.33 7.96 -7.19
C ARG A 80 -7.17 9.30 -6.50
N ILE A 81 -6.53 9.32 -5.34
CA ILE A 81 -6.44 10.54 -4.52
C ILE A 81 -5.06 11.18 -4.52
N GLY A 82 -4.04 10.47 -4.98
CA GLY A 82 -2.70 11.03 -5.00
C GLY A 82 -1.68 10.08 -5.55
N GLN A 83 -0.43 10.51 -5.51
CA GLN A 83 0.71 9.71 -5.95
C GLN A 83 1.91 10.00 -5.08
N THR A 84 2.70 8.96 -4.84
CA THR A 84 3.87 9.02 -3.98
C THR A 84 5.07 8.33 -4.62
N SER A 85 6.27 8.66 -4.11
CA SER A 85 7.42 7.80 -4.28
C SER A 85 7.98 7.47 -2.90
N GLN A 86 8.50 6.26 -2.74
CA GLN A 86 9.15 5.82 -1.51
C GLN A 86 10.42 5.08 -1.82
N ARG A 87 11.55 5.64 -1.39
CA ARG A 87 12.83 4.94 -1.45
C ARG A 87 12.98 4.10 -0.19
N PHE A 88 13.38 2.84 -0.36
CA PHE A 88 13.64 1.95 0.76
C PHE A 88 14.44 0.74 0.26
N ARG A 89 14.89 -0.10 1.18
CA ARG A 89 15.48 -1.39 0.83
C ARG A 89 14.49 -2.49 1.15
N ARG A 90 14.31 -3.40 0.18
CA ARG A 90 13.49 -4.60 0.38
C ARG A 90 14.18 -5.52 1.40
N SER A 91 13.44 -6.52 1.89
CA SER A 91 13.99 -7.52 2.81
C SER A 91 15.23 -8.24 2.26
N THR A 92 15.38 -8.29 0.94
CA THR A 92 16.56 -8.83 0.25
C THR A 92 17.76 -7.88 0.27
N GLY A 93 17.57 -6.63 0.72
CA GLY A 93 18.57 -5.57 0.66
C GLY A 93 18.55 -4.75 -0.62
N GLU A 94 17.71 -5.11 -1.59
CA GLU A 94 17.61 -4.40 -2.86
C GLU A 94 17.07 -2.98 -2.66
N PRO A 95 17.81 -1.94 -3.13
CA PRO A 95 17.30 -0.58 -3.08
C PRO A 95 16.26 -0.36 -4.18
N VAL A 96 15.08 0.12 -3.80
CA VAL A 96 13.97 0.37 -4.74
C VAL A 96 13.32 1.71 -4.45
N ARG A 97 12.67 2.23 -5.48
CA ARG A 97 11.83 3.43 -5.39
C ARG A 97 10.44 3.07 -5.90
N ASN A 98 9.50 2.91 -4.99
CA ASN A 98 8.11 2.66 -5.38
C ASN A 98 7.48 3.95 -5.90
N LEU A 99 6.93 3.88 -7.10
CA LEU A 99 6.16 4.97 -7.69
C LEU A 99 4.70 4.55 -7.63
N SER A 100 3.97 5.09 -6.66
CA SER A 100 2.67 4.55 -6.30
C SER A 100 1.52 5.50 -6.61
N GLY A 101 0.45 4.96 -7.22
CA GLY A 101 -0.85 5.58 -7.18
C GLY A 101 -1.55 5.18 -5.89
N VAL A 102 -2.24 6.13 -5.27
CA VAL A 102 -2.99 5.92 -4.04
C VAL A 102 -4.48 6.05 -4.31
N TRP A 103 -5.24 5.03 -3.92
CA TRP A 103 -6.66 4.90 -4.23
C TRP A 103 -7.51 4.80 -2.97
N ILE A 104 -8.71 5.36 -3.04
CA ILE A 104 -9.78 4.94 -2.14
C ILE A 104 -10.35 3.68 -2.75
N ALA A 105 -10.41 2.61 -1.97
CA ALA A 105 -10.92 1.33 -2.40
C ALA A 105 -12.17 0.97 -1.59
N GLU A 106 -13.10 0.30 -2.24
CA GLU A 106 -14.34 -0.15 -1.63
C GLU A 106 -14.37 -1.67 -1.59
N VAL A 107 -14.64 -2.24 -0.41
CA VAL A 107 -14.74 -3.69 -0.26
C VAL A 107 -16.07 -4.16 -0.83
N GLU A 108 -16.00 -5.10 -1.77
CA GLU A 108 -17.18 -5.68 -2.41
C GLU A 108 -17.49 -7.07 -1.86
N ASP A 109 -16.46 -7.83 -1.45
CA ASP A 109 -16.60 -9.20 -0.98
C ASP A 109 -15.37 -9.62 -0.18
N GLU A 110 -15.52 -10.72 0.56
CA GLU A 110 -14.42 -11.37 1.27
C GLU A 110 -14.34 -12.82 0.83
N ASP A 111 -13.14 -13.23 0.42
CA ASP A 111 -12.86 -14.63 0.04
C ASP A 111 -11.51 -15.02 0.64
N PRO A 112 -11.49 -15.58 1.86
CA PRO A 112 -10.22 -15.99 2.48
C PRO A 112 -9.42 -16.98 1.63
N ALA A 113 -10.08 -17.75 0.76
CA ALA A 113 -9.38 -18.67 -0.14
C ALA A 113 -8.58 -17.94 -1.23
N GLY A 114 -8.90 -16.68 -1.51
CA GLY A 114 -8.14 -15.85 -2.45
C GLY A 114 -6.83 -15.32 -1.89
N LYS A 115 -6.65 -15.37 -0.56
CA LYS A 115 -5.42 -14.94 0.09
C LYS A 115 -4.36 -16.02 -0.09
N ILE A 116 -3.23 -15.64 -0.69
CA ILE A 116 -2.13 -16.57 -0.96
C ILE A 116 -0.80 -16.17 -0.32
N GLU A 117 -0.69 -14.94 0.19
CA GLU A 117 0.52 -14.46 0.84
C GLU A 117 0.50 -14.86 2.33
N ASP A 118 1.22 -15.94 2.66
CA ASP A 118 1.23 -16.50 4.02
C ASP A 118 1.84 -15.58 5.07
N ASP A 119 2.75 -14.70 4.68
CA ASP A 119 3.43 -13.76 5.56
C ASP A 119 2.68 -12.43 5.73
N HIS A 120 1.50 -12.32 5.15
CA HIS A 120 0.64 -11.14 5.25
C HIS A 120 -0.63 -11.48 6.03
N GLU A 121 -0.99 -10.63 6.98
CA GLU A 121 -2.20 -10.78 7.78
C GLU A 121 -3.02 -9.50 7.66
N LEU A 122 -4.31 -9.65 7.29
CA LEU A 122 -5.23 -8.52 7.29
C LEU A 122 -5.49 -8.05 8.72
N VAL A 123 -5.30 -6.78 8.97
CA VAL A 123 -5.64 -6.14 10.23
C VAL A 123 -6.42 -4.86 9.95
N TRP A 124 -7.41 -4.57 10.79
CA TRP A 124 -8.20 -3.35 10.68
C TRP A 124 -7.72 -2.37 11.74
N LEU A 125 -7.08 -1.29 11.31
CA LEU A 125 -6.49 -0.32 12.21
C LEU A 125 -7.30 0.97 12.27
N ASP A 126 -7.34 1.58 13.45
CA ASP A 126 -7.77 2.96 13.57
C ASP A 126 -6.89 3.83 12.67
N PRO A 127 -7.45 4.75 11.86
CA PRO A 127 -6.65 5.52 10.92
C PRO A 127 -5.55 6.36 11.56
N VAL A 128 -5.79 6.93 12.74
CA VAL A 128 -4.76 7.73 13.45
C VAL A 128 -3.62 6.83 13.91
N ARG A 129 -3.96 5.64 14.42
CA ARG A 129 -2.95 4.64 14.78
C ARG A 129 -2.15 4.22 13.54
N ALA A 130 -2.81 4.00 12.41
CA ALA A 130 -2.16 3.62 11.16
C ALA A 130 -1.11 4.66 10.74
N VAL A 131 -1.42 5.96 10.85
CA VAL A 131 -0.46 7.02 10.50
C VAL A 131 0.85 6.87 11.29
N SER A 132 0.77 6.49 12.56
CA SER A 132 1.98 6.35 13.40
C SER A 132 2.68 5.00 13.26
N GLU A 133 1.99 3.96 12.80
CA GLU A 133 2.54 2.59 12.79
C GLU A 133 2.87 2.05 11.40
N LEU A 134 2.37 2.67 10.32
CA LEU A 134 2.72 2.24 8.97
C LEU A 134 4.22 2.43 8.73
N ARG A 135 4.85 1.39 8.18
CA ARG A 135 6.29 1.37 7.93
C ARG A 135 6.74 2.51 7.02
N HIS A 136 6.00 2.72 5.91
CA HIS A 136 6.39 3.70 4.91
C HIS A 136 5.77 5.06 5.18
N GLU A 137 6.61 6.09 5.14
CA GLU A 137 6.17 7.48 5.22
C GLU A 137 5.12 7.80 4.15
N ALA A 138 5.28 7.24 2.95
CA ALA A 138 4.33 7.41 1.86
C ALA A 138 2.95 6.87 2.22
N HIS A 139 2.88 5.72 2.90
CA HIS A 139 1.61 5.13 3.35
C HIS A 139 0.97 5.98 4.44
N ALA A 140 1.75 6.46 5.40
CA ALA A 140 1.26 7.33 6.46
C ALA A 140 0.70 8.63 5.88
N TRP A 141 1.41 9.23 4.94
CA TRP A 141 0.94 10.42 4.22
C TRP A 141 -0.38 10.16 3.50
N ALA A 142 -0.50 9.01 2.84
CA ALA A 142 -1.71 8.64 2.11
C ALA A 142 -2.92 8.56 3.03
N VAL A 143 -2.76 7.97 4.22
CA VAL A 143 -3.84 7.89 5.22
C VAL A 143 -4.22 9.29 5.72
N ALA A 144 -3.22 10.14 5.99
CA ALA A 144 -3.48 11.51 6.41
C ALA A 144 -4.24 12.30 5.33
N LEU A 145 -3.87 12.13 4.07
CA LEU A 145 -4.58 12.75 2.95
C LEU A 145 -6.02 12.24 2.87
N TRP A 146 -6.21 10.93 2.98
CA TRP A 146 -7.54 10.33 2.97
C TRP A 146 -8.43 10.88 4.09
N LEU A 147 -7.88 11.06 5.28
CA LEU A 147 -8.62 11.65 6.41
C LEU A 147 -9.12 13.07 6.10
N ARG A 148 -8.42 13.79 5.24
CA ARG A 148 -8.82 15.14 4.85
C ARG A 148 -9.88 15.16 3.75
N VAL A 149 -9.86 14.19 2.86
CA VAL A 149 -10.71 14.20 1.64
C VAL A 149 -11.93 13.29 1.71
N ARG A 150 -11.99 12.44 2.73
CA ARG A 150 -13.12 11.52 2.90
C ARG A 150 -14.42 12.24 3.27
#